data_b03fd2ab4f2fef47409ffb35774acfbb
#
_entry.id   b03fd2ab4f2fef47409ffb35774acfbb
#
_cell.length_a   1.000
_cell.length_b   1.000
_cell.length_c   1.000
_cell.angle_alpha   90.00
_cell.angle_beta   90.00
_cell.angle_gamma   90.00
#
_symmetry.space_group_name_H-M   'P 1'
#
loop_
_entity.id
_entity.type
_entity.pdbx_description
1 polymer ?
#
loop_
_entity_poly.entity_id
_entity_poly.type
_entity_poly.pdbx_seq_one_letter_code
_entity_poly.pdbx_strand_id
1 'polypeptide(L)'
;MFSIKKTAMAVGLAAVLVIGPGSINAADSKRPIIIPTHNWSSQVVMAYVIGGIFESIGNRVAYTPSDSQAVYESIRLGDVTISHEVWQSAFGASFDKARDKGGLLDWGDHEARTLEDMGYPNWVAELCPGLPNWEALKSPDCAKNFVTPDSGGKGR
;
A
#
# COMPACT_ATOMS: atom_id res chain seq x y z
N MET A 1 -22.81 -22.09 86.25
CA MET A 1 -23.20 -20.94 85.45
C MET A 1 -22.24 -20.88 84.26
N PHE A 2 -22.57 -21.60 83.16
CA PHE A 2 -21.71 -21.72 82.00
C PHE A 2 -22.27 -20.83 80.86
N SER A 3 -21.49 -19.85 80.48
CA SER A 3 -21.82 -18.96 79.38
C SER A 3 -21.31 -19.51 78.05
N ILE A 4 -22.21 -19.85 77.14
CA ILE A 4 -21.89 -20.32 75.78
C ILE A 4 -21.79 -19.08 74.86
N LYS A 5 -20.59 -18.77 74.45
CA LYS A 5 -20.36 -17.76 73.44
C LYS A 5 -20.64 -18.40 72.06
N LYS A 6 -21.66 -17.86 71.33
CA LYS A 6 -21.98 -18.24 69.96
C LYS A 6 -21.00 -17.53 69.04
N THR A 7 -20.12 -18.29 68.39
CA THR A 7 -19.26 -17.79 67.34
C THR A 7 -20.02 -17.86 66.01
N ALA A 8 -20.37 -16.73 65.43
CA ALA A 8 -20.97 -16.67 64.11
C ALA A 8 -19.88 -16.80 63.04
N MET A 9 -19.95 -17.88 62.28
CA MET A 9 -19.04 -18.14 61.16
C MET A 9 -19.63 -17.50 59.92
N ALA A 10 -19.04 -16.38 59.48
CA ALA A 10 -19.38 -15.72 58.22
C ALA A 10 -18.77 -16.50 57.06
N VAL A 11 -19.62 -17.16 56.28
CA VAL A 11 -19.23 -17.81 55.02
C VAL A 11 -19.19 -16.73 53.94
N GLY A 12 -17.99 -16.28 53.58
CA GLY A 12 -17.79 -15.38 52.47
C GLY A 12 -17.96 -16.12 51.14
N LEU A 13 -19.01 -15.78 50.41
CA LEU A 13 -19.24 -16.26 49.05
C LEU A 13 -18.29 -15.51 48.08
N ALA A 14 -17.17 -16.08 47.75
CA ALA A 14 -16.28 -15.54 46.70
C ALA A 14 -16.89 -15.80 45.33
N ALA A 15 -17.51 -14.79 44.74
CA ALA A 15 -17.96 -14.83 43.36
C ALA A 15 -16.71 -14.78 42.43
N VAL A 16 -16.35 -15.95 41.90
CA VAL A 16 -15.33 -16.04 40.84
C VAL A 16 -15.96 -15.53 39.54
N LEU A 17 -15.64 -14.31 39.16
CA LEU A 17 -15.93 -13.79 37.82
C LEU A 17 -15.06 -14.58 36.82
N VAL A 18 -15.64 -15.58 36.19
CA VAL A 18 -15.06 -16.23 35.02
C VAL A 18 -15.19 -15.26 33.85
N ILE A 19 -14.14 -14.44 33.63
CA ILE A 19 -13.97 -13.67 32.40
C ILE A 19 -13.62 -14.71 31.32
N GLY A 20 -14.64 -15.22 30.63
CA GLY A 20 -14.44 -16.02 29.44
C GLY A 20 -13.65 -15.21 28.41
N PRO A 21 -12.86 -15.87 27.53
CA PRO A 21 -12.22 -15.19 26.42
C PRO A 21 -13.33 -14.55 25.56
N GLY A 22 -13.56 -13.26 25.76
CA GLY A 22 -14.42 -12.49 24.89
C GLY A 22 -13.83 -12.61 23.49
N SER A 23 -14.55 -13.25 22.58
CA SER A 23 -14.25 -13.16 21.16
C SER A 23 -14.23 -11.68 20.82
N ILE A 24 -13.05 -11.12 20.64
CA ILE A 24 -12.88 -9.80 20.05
C ILE A 24 -13.31 -9.98 18.60
N ASN A 25 -14.60 -9.91 18.33
CA ASN A 25 -15.10 -9.65 17.00
C ASN A 25 -14.63 -8.22 16.70
N ALA A 26 -13.48 -8.09 16.02
CA ALA A 26 -13.16 -6.87 15.36
C ALA A 26 -14.30 -6.64 14.36
N ALA A 27 -15.25 -5.80 14.74
CA ALA A 27 -16.33 -5.44 13.85
C ALA A 27 -15.70 -4.80 12.63
N ASP A 28 -15.90 -5.38 11.46
CA ASP A 28 -15.43 -4.84 10.21
C ASP A 28 -15.82 -3.36 10.10
N SER A 29 -14.87 -2.54 9.68
CA SER A 29 -15.11 -1.12 9.53
C SER A 29 -16.27 -0.90 8.56
N LYS A 30 -17.26 -0.10 8.95
CA LYS A 30 -18.33 0.33 8.04
C LYS A 30 -17.87 1.34 6.98
N ARG A 31 -16.62 1.81 7.08
CA ARG A 31 -16.05 2.70 6.07
C ARG A 31 -15.79 1.92 4.78
N PRO A 32 -15.90 2.56 3.60
CA PRO A 32 -15.55 1.90 2.36
C PRO A 32 -14.06 1.58 2.31
N ILE A 33 -13.70 0.51 1.63
CA ILE A 33 -12.32 0.22 1.23
C ILE A 33 -12.01 1.16 0.08
N ILE A 34 -11.05 2.05 0.27
CA ILE A 34 -10.64 3.05 -0.73
C ILE A 34 -9.44 2.51 -1.48
N ILE A 35 -9.61 2.27 -2.78
CA ILE A 35 -8.60 1.71 -3.69
C ILE A 35 -8.13 2.82 -4.64
N PRO A 36 -6.82 3.06 -4.76
CA PRO A 36 -6.31 4.08 -5.67
C PRO A 36 -6.41 3.61 -7.11
N THR A 37 -6.64 4.54 -8.03
CA THR A 37 -6.49 4.35 -9.47
C THR A 37 -5.38 5.26 -9.97
N HIS A 38 -4.39 4.68 -10.65
CA HIS A 38 -3.29 5.39 -11.27
C HIS A 38 -3.58 5.59 -12.78
N ASN A 39 -2.59 6.05 -13.53
CA ASN A 39 -2.74 6.39 -14.94
C ASN A 39 -2.25 5.31 -15.92
N TRP A 40 -2.09 4.06 -15.46
CA TRP A 40 -1.76 2.94 -16.33
C TRP A 40 -2.74 1.76 -16.16
N SER A 41 -2.93 1.02 -17.24
CA SER A 41 -4.06 0.10 -17.37
C SER A 41 -3.99 -1.14 -16.47
N SER A 42 -2.81 -1.71 -16.20
CA SER A 42 -2.70 -2.88 -15.31
C SER A 42 -3.21 -2.56 -13.92
N GLN A 43 -2.79 -1.43 -13.38
CA GLN A 43 -3.19 -0.98 -12.06
C GLN A 43 -4.70 -0.70 -11.98
N VAL A 44 -5.25 -0.01 -13.00
CA VAL A 44 -6.68 0.29 -13.02
C VAL A 44 -7.52 -0.99 -13.09
N VAL A 45 -7.16 -1.92 -13.98
CA VAL A 45 -7.87 -3.21 -14.10
C VAL A 45 -7.82 -3.98 -12.78
N MET A 46 -6.64 -4.08 -12.17
CA MET A 46 -6.48 -4.81 -10.91
C MET A 46 -7.20 -4.12 -9.74
N ALA A 47 -7.25 -2.80 -9.70
CA ALA A 47 -8.03 -2.06 -8.71
C ALA A 47 -9.50 -2.48 -8.74
N TYR A 48 -10.10 -2.59 -9.93
CA TYR A 48 -11.50 -3.02 -10.08
C TYR A 48 -11.69 -4.51 -9.79
N VAL A 49 -10.73 -5.38 -10.13
CA VAL A 49 -10.77 -6.81 -9.79
C VAL A 49 -10.77 -6.99 -8.27
N ILE A 50 -9.84 -6.34 -7.58
CA ILE A 50 -9.72 -6.41 -6.11
C ILE A 50 -10.95 -5.80 -5.45
N GLY A 51 -11.43 -4.67 -5.95
CA GLY A 51 -12.64 -4.04 -5.46
C GLY A 51 -13.86 -4.95 -5.60
N GLY A 52 -14.04 -5.59 -6.76
CA GLY A 52 -15.12 -6.56 -6.98
C GLY A 52 -15.06 -7.76 -6.03
N ILE A 53 -13.84 -8.22 -5.67
CA ILE A 53 -13.68 -9.27 -4.66
C ILE A 53 -14.19 -8.78 -3.30
N PHE A 54 -13.79 -7.59 -2.87
CA PHE A 54 -14.26 -7.02 -1.60
C PHE A 54 -15.78 -6.80 -1.58
N GLU A 55 -16.35 -6.34 -2.70
CA GLU A 55 -17.82 -6.18 -2.82
C GLU A 55 -18.53 -7.52 -2.74
N SER A 56 -17.99 -8.58 -3.34
CA SER A 56 -18.58 -9.92 -3.32
C SER A 56 -18.68 -10.53 -1.92
N ILE A 57 -17.84 -10.08 -1.00
CA ILE A 57 -17.87 -10.51 0.42
C ILE A 57 -18.55 -9.48 1.34
N GLY A 58 -19.27 -8.51 0.75
CA GLY A 58 -20.13 -7.59 1.49
C GLY A 58 -19.49 -6.26 1.91
N ASN A 59 -18.28 -5.97 1.49
CA ASN A 59 -17.66 -4.67 1.78
C ASN A 59 -18.13 -3.59 0.80
N ARG A 60 -18.13 -2.35 1.26
CA ARG A 60 -18.27 -1.20 0.37
C ARG A 60 -16.91 -0.81 -0.17
N VAL A 61 -16.83 -0.48 -1.44
CA VAL A 61 -15.60 -0.07 -2.12
C VAL A 61 -15.78 1.34 -2.70
N ALA A 62 -14.71 2.10 -2.72
CA ALA A 62 -14.61 3.38 -3.41
C ALA A 62 -13.27 3.46 -4.13
N TYR A 63 -13.24 4.12 -5.26
CA TYR A 63 -12.04 4.33 -6.06
C TYR A 63 -11.66 5.79 -6.05
N THR A 64 -10.36 6.09 -5.97
CA THR A 64 -9.86 7.46 -5.97
C THR A 64 -8.64 7.60 -6.88
N PRO A 65 -8.62 8.57 -7.81
CA PRO A 65 -7.40 8.88 -8.53
C PRO A 65 -6.29 9.28 -7.56
N SER A 66 -5.11 8.74 -7.75
CA SER A 66 -3.97 8.99 -6.87
C SER A 66 -2.66 9.04 -7.66
N ASP A 67 -1.78 9.92 -7.25
CA ASP A 67 -0.39 9.93 -7.71
C ASP A 67 0.38 8.74 -7.15
N SER A 68 1.22 8.14 -7.97
CA SER A 68 1.95 6.91 -7.64
C SER A 68 2.97 7.06 -6.51
N GLN A 69 3.51 8.28 -6.29
CA GLN A 69 4.45 8.53 -5.19
C GLN A 69 3.73 8.95 -3.92
N ALA A 70 2.62 9.69 -4.06
CA ALA A 70 1.86 10.21 -2.94
C ALA A 70 0.97 9.14 -2.28
N VAL A 71 0.63 8.06 -2.99
CA VAL A 71 -0.30 7.02 -2.52
C VAL A 71 0.13 6.39 -1.19
N TYR A 72 1.42 6.18 -0.97
CA TYR A 72 1.92 5.53 0.25
C TYR A 72 1.70 6.40 1.49
N GLU A 73 1.86 7.71 1.35
CA GLU A 73 1.53 8.64 2.44
C GLU A 73 0.03 8.71 2.66
N SER A 74 -0.78 8.65 1.60
CA SER A 74 -2.25 8.59 1.70
C SER A 74 -2.73 7.33 2.43
N ILE A 75 -2.08 6.17 2.21
CA ILE A 75 -2.35 4.95 2.98
C ILE A 75 -1.98 5.17 4.45
N ARG A 76 -0.80 5.69 4.73
CA ARG A 76 -0.34 5.96 6.08
C ARG A 76 -1.27 6.87 6.87
N LEU A 77 -1.88 7.85 6.19
CA LEU A 77 -2.83 8.80 6.77
C LEU A 77 -4.26 8.25 6.85
N GLY A 78 -4.55 7.14 6.18
CA GLY A 78 -5.87 6.51 6.15
C GLY A 78 -6.84 7.08 5.10
N ASP A 79 -6.35 7.88 4.16
CA ASP A 79 -7.12 8.42 3.03
C ASP A 79 -7.32 7.35 1.94
N VAL A 80 -6.38 6.42 1.83
CA VAL A 80 -6.43 5.23 0.98
C VAL A 80 -6.31 4.01 1.88
N THR A 81 -7.05 2.94 1.57
CA THR A 81 -7.05 1.72 2.40
C THR A 81 -5.99 0.72 1.96
N ILE A 82 -5.83 0.52 0.66
CA ILE A 82 -4.95 -0.50 0.09
C ILE A 82 -4.38 -0.02 -1.24
N SER A 83 -3.11 -0.33 -1.50
CA SER A 83 -2.50 -0.27 -2.83
C SER A 83 -1.96 -1.66 -3.16
N HIS A 84 -2.24 -2.13 -4.36
CA HIS A 84 -1.93 -3.49 -4.79
C HIS A 84 -0.75 -3.58 -5.75
N GLU A 85 -0.17 -2.46 -6.11
CA GLU A 85 0.92 -2.42 -7.09
C GLU A 85 1.98 -1.38 -6.66
N VAL A 86 3.15 -1.89 -6.26
CA VAL A 86 4.31 -1.09 -5.89
C VAL A 86 5.47 -1.45 -6.81
N TRP A 87 5.88 -0.53 -7.65
CA TRP A 87 7.05 -0.68 -8.53
C TRP A 87 8.29 -0.21 -7.78
N GLN A 88 9.04 -1.15 -7.21
CA GLN A 88 10.11 -0.84 -6.25
C GLN A 88 11.26 -0.04 -6.86
N SER A 89 11.62 -0.25 -8.12
CA SER A 89 12.68 0.53 -8.76
C SER A 89 12.28 1.97 -9.03
N ALA A 90 10.99 2.23 -9.29
CA ALA A 90 10.48 3.58 -9.54
C ALA A 90 10.03 4.31 -8.27
N PHE A 91 9.36 3.61 -7.36
CA PHE A 91 8.66 4.22 -6.22
C PHE A 91 9.09 3.69 -4.86
N GLY A 92 10.04 2.74 -4.80
CA GLY A 92 10.45 2.09 -3.55
C GLY A 92 10.92 3.05 -2.47
N ALA A 93 11.64 4.11 -2.84
CA ALA A 93 12.08 5.11 -1.88
C ALA A 93 10.92 5.85 -1.17
N SER A 94 9.82 6.12 -1.90
CA SER A 94 8.61 6.74 -1.34
C SER A 94 7.84 5.76 -0.47
N PHE A 95 7.76 4.51 -0.89
CA PHE A 95 7.17 3.41 -0.13
C PHE A 95 7.91 3.18 1.18
N ASP A 96 9.23 2.99 1.15
CA ASP A 96 10.06 2.77 2.33
C ASP A 96 9.95 3.93 3.32
N LYS A 97 9.99 5.16 2.84
CA LYS A 97 9.82 6.35 3.68
C LYS A 97 8.47 6.38 4.40
N ALA A 98 7.39 5.98 3.73
CA ALA A 98 6.07 5.93 4.35
C ALA A 98 5.97 4.78 5.36
N ARG A 99 6.49 3.60 5.00
CA ARG A 99 6.55 2.43 5.89
C ARG A 99 7.33 2.72 7.17
N ASP A 100 8.50 3.34 7.07
CA ASP A 100 9.38 3.63 8.21
C ASP A 100 8.77 4.66 9.18
N LYS A 101 7.88 5.52 8.71
CA LYS A 101 7.08 6.40 9.56
C LYS A 101 5.99 5.67 10.35
N GLY A 102 5.66 4.45 9.98
CA GLY A 102 4.58 3.66 10.55
C GLY A 102 3.19 4.05 10.04
N GLY A 103 2.20 3.18 10.30
CA GLY A 103 0.82 3.37 9.83
C GLY A 103 0.54 2.82 8.43
N LEU A 104 1.54 2.18 7.81
CA LEU A 104 1.42 1.40 6.58
C LEU A 104 1.93 -0.01 6.86
N LEU A 105 1.17 -1.02 6.42
CA LEU A 105 1.55 -2.43 6.50
C LEU A 105 1.96 -2.91 5.11
N ASP A 106 3.11 -3.53 5.05
CA ASP A 106 3.59 -4.26 3.87
C ASP A 106 3.15 -5.72 3.98
N TRP A 107 2.34 -6.17 3.02
CA TRP A 107 1.86 -7.55 2.98
C TRP A 107 2.72 -8.45 2.10
N GLY A 108 3.85 -7.96 1.64
CA GLY A 108 4.81 -8.69 0.83
C GLY A 108 4.55 -8.62 -0.67
N ASP A 109 5.35 -9.38 -1.39
CA ASP A 109 5.33 -9.40 -2.85
C ASP A 109 4.18 -10.27 -3.37
N HIS A 110 3.57 -9.85 -4.47
CA HIS A 110 2.70 -10.74 -5.24
C HIS A 110 3.54 -11.58 -6.22
N GLU A 111 3.01 -12.72 -6.65
CA GLU A 111 3.76 -13.69 -7.47
C GLU A 111 3.97 -13.24 -8.93
N ALA A 112 3.37 -12.14 -9.36
CA ALA A 112 3.54 -11.63 -10.72
C ALA A 112 5.01 -11.21 -10.94
N ARG A 113 5.64 -11.83 -11.93
CA ARG A 113 6.98 -11.44 -12.37
C ARG A 113 6.87 -10.28 -13.34
N THR A 114 7.57 -9.21 -13.04
CA THR A 114 7.58 -8.00 -13.84
C THR A 114 9.00 -7.63 -14.25
N LEU A 115 9.12 -6.81 -15.29
CA LEU A 115 10.36 -6.22 -15.73
C LEU A 115 10.16 -4.71 -15.80
N GLU A 116 11.01 -3.97 -15.12
CA GLU A 116 11.11 -2.52 -15.27
C GLU A 116 12.33 -2.21 -16.14
N ASP A 117 12.12 -1.53 -17.24
CA ASP A 117 13.17 -1.20 -18.17
C ASP A 117 12.90 0.14 -18.88
N MET A 118 13.92 0.68 -19.53
CA MET A 118 13.80 1.90 -20.32
C MET A 118 13.64 1.55 -21.79
N GLY A 119 12.54 2.03 -22.38
CA GLY A 119 12.32 1.95 -23.82
C GLY A 119 12.66 3.26 -24.53
N TYR A 120 13.06 3.19 -25.78
CA TYR A 120 13.24 4.35 -26.65
C TYR A 120 12.71 4.05 -28.06
N PRO A 121 12.21 5.07 -28.79
CA PRO A 121 11.84 4.92 -30.19
C PRO A 121 13.04 4.53 -31.06
N ASN A 122 12.85 3.70 -32.06
CA ASN A 122 13.95 3.18 -32.90
C ASN A 122 14.84 4.27 -33.53
N TRP A 123 14.26 5.43 -33.88
CA TRP A 123 15.00 6.55 -34.43
C TRP A 123 16.04 7.16 -33.46
N VAL A 124 15.88 6.94 -32.15
CA VAL A 124 16.84 7.41 -31.14
C VAL A 124 18.17 6.69 -31.26
N ALA A 125 18.18 5.43 -31.73
CA ALA A 125 19.43 4.70 -31.96
C ALA A 125 20.34 5.36 -33.03
N GLU A 126 19.73 6.06 -33.98
CA GLU A 126 20.49 6.83 -35.01
C GLU A 126 21.17 8.06 -34.40
N LEU A 127 20.57 8.68 -33.39
CA LEU A 127 21.10 9.84 -32.66
C LEU A 127 22.10 9.45 -31.56
N CYS A 128 22.01 8.21 -31.11
CA CYS A 128 22.79 7.69 -29.99
C CYS A 128 23.45 6.34 -30.36
N PRO A 129 24.48 6.32 -31.16
CA PRO A 129 25.23 5.08 -31.47
C PRO A 129 25.70 4.41 -30.19
N GLY A 130 25.45 3.11 -30.08
CA GLY A 130 25.82 2.31 -28.91
C GLY A 130 24.61 1.85 -28.09
N LEU A 131 23.40 2.41 -28.30
CA LEU A 131 22.17 1.82 -27.76
C LEU A 131 21.93 0.42 -28.37
N PRO A 132 21.40 -0.56 -27.61
CA PRO A 132 20.73 -0.43 -26.33
C PRO A 132 21.64 -0.43 -25.09
N ASN A 133 22.97 -0.41 -25.24
CA ASN A 133 23.81 -0.26 -24.07
C ASN A 133 23.58 1.13 -23.42
N TRP A 134 23.07 1.16 -22.20
CA TRP A 134 22.74 2.40 -21.48
C TRP A 134 23.96 3.32 -21.28
N GLU A 135 25.20 2.77 -21.29
CA GLU A 135 26.45 3.55 -21.21
C GLU A 135 26.55 4.58 -22.34
N ALA A 136 25.90 4.32 -23.48
CA ALA A 136 25.87 5.27 -24.60
C ALA A 136 25.23 6.62 -24.20
N LEU A 137 24.32 6.64 -23.23
CA LEU A 137 23.67 7.85 -22.72
C LEU A 137 24.64 8.79 -22.01
N LYS A 138 25.81 8.30 -21.57
CA LYS A 138 26.87 9.11 -20.96
C LYS A 138 27.67 9.92 -21.97
N SER A 139 27.60 9.57 -23.26
CA SER A 139 28.25 10.35 -24.31
C SER A 139 27.58 11.73 -24.41
N PRO A 140 28.36 12.83 -24.46
CA PRO A 140 27.80 14.16 -24.65
C PRO A 140 26.95 14.30 -25.92
N ASP A 141 27.34 13.60 -27.00
CA ASP A 141 26.62 13.63 -28.26
C ASP A 141 25.27 12.92 -28.19
N CYS A 142 25.16 11.91 -27.37
CA CYS A 142 23.87 11.26 -27.07
C CYS A 142 23.07 12.08 -26.07
N ALA A 143 23.65 12.45 -24.94
CA ALA A 143 23.00 13.13 -23.83
C ALA A 143 22.28 14.41 -24.26
N LYS A 144 22.86 15.19 -25.16
CA LYS A 144 22.25 16.45 -25.68
C LYS A 144 20.87 16.23 -26.31
N ASN A 145 20.57 15.02 -26.81
CA ASN A 145 19.28 14.72 -27.45
C ASN A 145 18.17 14.44 -26.41
N PHE A 146 18.52 14.25 -25.15
CA PHE A 146 17.58 13.97 -24.04
C PHE A 146 17.41 15.16 -23.09
N VAL A 147 18.19 16.22 -23.27
CA VAL A 147 18.00 17.43 -22.48
C VAL A 147 16.80 18.17 -23.01
N THR A 148 15.71 18.14 -22.27
CA THR A 148 14.55 19.01 -22.53
C THR A 148 14.76 20.31 -21.78
N PRO A 149 14.97 21.43 -22.47
CA PRO A 149 14.94 22.74 -21.79
C PRO A 149 13.54 22.92 -21.20
N ASP A 150 13.43 23.08 -19.89
CA ASP A 150 12.29 23.59 -19.13
C ASP A 150 10.88 23.04 -19.41
N SER A 151 10.72 21.96 -20.09
CA SER A 151 9.41 21.36 -20.22
C SER A 151 9.17 20.39 -19.06
N GLY A 152 8.66 20.88 -17.95
CA GLY A 152 8.21 20.01 -16.86
C GLY A 152 7.38 18.86 -17.38
N GLY A 153 8.01 17.72 -17.66
CA GLY A 153 7.40 16.42 -17.79
C GLY A 153 6.27 16.20 -18.80
N LYS A 154 6.09 17.07 -19.80
CA LYS A 154 5.15 16.80 -20.88
C LYS A 154 5.88 16.11 -22.03
N GLY A 155 5.96 14.79 -21.97
CA GLY A 155 6.29 13.96 -23.12
C GLY A 155 5.39 14.32 -24.31
N ARG A 156 6.00 14.50 -25.48
CA ARG A 156 5.28 14.57 -26.76
C ARG A 156 4.96 13.18 -27.22
#